data_64a70bc2dceea324f8e974019e1f4ab6
#
_entry.id   64a70bc2dceea324f8e974019e1f4ab6
#
_cell.length_a   1.000
_cell.length_b   1.000
_cell.length_c   1.000
_cell.angle_alpha   90.00
_cell.angle_beta   90.00
_cell.angle_gamma   90.00
#
_symmetry.space_group_name_H-M   'P 1'
#
loop_
_entity.id
_entity.type
_entity.pdbx_description
1 polymer ?
#
loop_
_entity_poly.entity_id
_entity_poly.type
_entity_poly.pdbx_seq_one_letter_code
_entity_poly.pdbx_strand_id
1 'polypeptide(L)'
;MSDPIPIHRGLWSTVIEYIIDFPGFVVCEFYDLHGTLHQVLEKVPVLTRIEIDETSILPMRLTIPGIILEQAWVNGQLCMRFGIAQPYAIASTAGLTEFWVLATQVE
;
A
#
# COMPACT_ATOMS: atom_id res chain seq x y z
N MET A 1 -6.11 11.01 -29.25
CA MET A 1 -5.16 10.09 -28.62
C MET A 1 -5.48 10.01 -27.15
N SER A 2 -5.69 8.83 -26.62
CA SER A 2 -6.00 8.65 -25.20
C SER A 2 -4.71 8.72 -24.36
N ASP A 3 -4.81 9.19 -23.14
CA ASP A 3 -3.69 9.18 -22.22
C ASP A 3 -3.29 7.73 -21.89
N PRO A 4 -2.00 7.48 -21.68
CA PRO A 4 -1.56 6.15 -21.29
C PRO A 4 -2.21 5.73 -19.97
N ILE A 5 -2.62 4.46 -19.89
CA ILE A 5 -3.14 3.90 -18.65
C ILE A 5 -1.99 3.82 -17.64
N PRO A 6 -2.13 4.39 -16.43
CA PRO A 6 -1.08 4.29 -15.44
C PRO A 6 -0.76 2.83 -15.11
N ILE A 7 0.54 2.52 -15.01
CA ILE A 7 0.98 1.21 -14.58
C ILE A 7 0.80 1.13 -13.07
N HIS A 8 0.04 0.13 -12.63
CA HIS A 8 -0.14 -0.11 -11.22
C HIS A 8 1.14 -0.69 -10.62
N ARG A 9 1.51 -0.18 -9.47
CA ARG A 9 2.68 -0.58 -8.72
C ARG A 9 2.22 -1.01 -7.32
N GLY A 10 3.14 -1.47 -6.51
CA GLY A 10 2.85 -1.89 -5.14
C GLY A 10 3.71 -1.16 -4.14
N LEU A 11 3.11 -0.71 -3.05
CA LEU A 11 3.82 -0.15 -1.89
C LEU A 11 4.00 -1.26 -0.86
N TRP A 12 5.26 -1.58 -0.51
CA TRP A 12 5.53 -2.60 0.49
C TRP A 12 4.98 -2.20 1.85
N SER A 13 4.27 -3.14 2.45
CA SER A 13 3.68 -2.99 3.78
C SER A 13 3.83 -4.28 4.57
N THR A 14 3.52 -4.22 5.85
CA THR A 14 3.52 -5.38 6.73
C THR A 14 2.10 -5.64 7.20
N VAL A 15 1.60 -6.84 6.94
CA VAL A 15 0.31 -7.28 7.47
C VAL A 15 0.52 -7.68 8.93
N ILE A 16 -0.17 -7.00 9.84
CA ILE A 16 0.00 -7.21 11.28
C ILE A 16 -1.21 -7.89 11.93
N GLU A 17 -2.35 -7.91 11.25
CA GLU A 17 -3.58 -8.46 11.81
C GLU A 17 -4.49 -8.96 10.70
N TYR A 18 -5.20 -10.06 10.96
CA TYR A 18 -6.26 -10.58 10.12
C TYR A 18 -7.58 -10.51 10.90
N ILE A 19 -8.63 -10.01 10.24
CA ILE A 19 -9.98 -9.90 10.81
C ILE A 19 -10.89 -10.86 10.04
N ILE A 20 -11.50 -11.79 10.77
CA ILE A 20 -12.23 -12.93 10.21
C ILE A 20 -13.56 -12.57 9.54
N ASP A 21 -14.09 -11.38 9.77
CA ASP A 21 -15.37 -10.95 9.19
C ASP A 21 -15.33 -11.08 7.67
N PHE A 22 -16.38 -11.70 7.10
CA PHE A 22 -16.44 -11.91 5.66
C PHE A 22 -16.35 -10.57 4.88
N PRO A 23 -15.54 -10.46 3.83
CA PRO A 23 -14.77 -11.51 3.14
C PRO A 23 -13.36 -11.74 3.68
N GLY A 24 -13.04 -11.27 4.87
CA GLY A 24 -11.70 -11.24 5.44
C GLY A 24 -11.01 -9.91 5.20
N PHE A 25 -10.52 -9.30 6.27
CA PHE A 25 -9.81 -8.03 6.23
C PHE A 25 -8.41 -8.21 6.81
N VAL A 26 -7.50 -7.38 6.37
CA VAL A 26 -6.16 -7.29 6.95
C VAL A 26 -5.86 -5.84 7.32
N VAL A 27 -5.06 -5.68 8.36
CA VAL A 27 -4.46 -4.41 8.73
C VAL A 27 -3.02 -4.44 8.25
N CYS A 28 -2.68 -3.54 7.33
CA CYS A 28 -1.33 -3.37 6.80
C CYS A 28 -0.76 -2.07 7.33
N GLU A 29 0.54 -2.05 7.59
CA GLU A 29 1.19 -0.82 8.02
C GLU A 29 2.49 -0.59 7.27
N PHE A 30 2.85 0.68 7.13
CA PHE A 30 4.10 1.12 6.52
C PHE A 30 4.48 2.49 7.07
N TYR A 31 5.77 2.82 6.97
CA TYR A 31 6.28 4.14 7.34
C TYR A 31 6.46 4.99 6.09
N ASP A 32 6.11 6.27 6.17
CA ASP A 32 6.39 7.21 5.09
C ASP A 32 7.83 7.76 5.20
N LEU A 33 8.15 8.68 4.28
CA LEU A 33 9.49 9.29 4.21
C LEU A 33 9.89 10.03 5.50
N HIS A 34 8.90 10.52 6.25
CA HIS A 34 9.11 11.28 7.49
C HIS A 34 9.08 10.39 8.74
N GLY A 35 8.96 9.07 8.57
CA GLY A 35 8.89 8.13 9.68
C GLY A 35 7.51 8.05 10.33
N THR A 36 6.48 8.58 9.71
CA THR A 36 5.11 8.46 10.20
C THR A 36 4.54 7.10 9.82
N LEU A 37 3.98 6.40 10.80
CA LEU A 37 3.33 5.11 10.59
C LEU A 37 1.91 5.31 10.07
N HIS A 38 1.59 4.63 8.98
CA HIS A 38 0.25 4.61 8.39
C HIS A 38 -0.29 3.20 8.42
N GLN A 39 -1.60 3.08 8.59
CA GLN A 39 -2.30 1.80 8.57
C GLN A 39 -3.38 1.83 7.49
N VAL A 40 -3.56 0.68 6.83
CA VAL A 40 -4.61 0.45 5.84
C VAL A 40 -5.39 -0.78 6.30
N LEU A 41 -6.70 -0.63 6.43
CA LEU A 41 -7.63 -1.73 6.69
C LEU A 41 -8.36 -2.02 5.38
N GLU A 42 -8.15 -3.18 4.80
CA GLU A 42 -8.75 -3.50 3.51
C GLU A 42 -9.08 -5.00 3.40
N LYS A 43 -10.00 -5.30 2.49
CA LYS A 43 -10.38 -6.66 2.17
C LYS A 43 -9.22 -7.39 1.51
N VAL A 44 -8.98 -8.62 1.92
CA VAL A 44 -7.89 -9.43 1.37
C VAL A 44 -7.92 -9.48 -0.17
N PRO A 45 -9.07 -9.76 -0.84
CA PRO A 45 -9.09 -9.85 -2.30
C PRO A 45 -8.75 -8.56 -3.05
N VAL A 46 -8.85 -7.40 -2.40
CA VAL A 46 -8.46 -6.11 -2.99
C VAL A 46 -6.95 -5.98 -3.07
N LEU A 47 -6.24 -6.55 -2.09
CA LEU A 47 -4.79 -6.39 -1.97
C LEU A 47 -4.00 -7.50 -2.65
N THR A 48 -4.53 -8.72 -2.68
CA THR A 48 -3.75 -9.87 -3.13
C THR A 48 -4.64 -10.99 -3.66
N ARG A 49 -4.05 -11.85 -4.51
CA ARG A 49 -4.66 -13.11 -4.94
C ARG A 49 -4.26 -14.25 -4.02
N ILE A 50 -3.30 -14.03 -3.13
CA ILE A 50 -2.88 -15.02 -2.14
C ILE A 50 -3.98 -15.10 -1.08
N GLU A 51 -4.33 -16.33 -0.70
CA GLU A 51 -5.30 -16.54 0.37
C GLU A 51 -4.66 -16.22 1.71
N ILE A 52 -5.28 -15.29 2.44
CA ILE A 52 -4.91 -14.95 3.81
C ILE A 52 -6.12 -15.23 4.70
N ASP A 53 -5.92 -15.97 5.75
CA ASP A 53 -6.97 -16.39 6.68
C ASP A 53 -6.42 -16.45 8.11
N GLU A 54 -7.23 -16.97 9.04
CA GLU A 54 -6.86 -17.07 10.45
C GLU A 54 -5.67 -18.01 10.71
N THR A 55 -5.30 -18.84 9.73
CA THR A 55 -4.15 -19.75 9.85
C THR A 55 -2.86 -19.15 9.30
N SER A 56 -2.94 -17.99 8.66
CA SER A 56 -1.77 -17.32 8.09
C SER A 56 -0.80 -16.88 9.18
N ILE A 57 0.49 -17.01 8.91
CA ILE A 57 1.53 -16.61 9.86
C ILE A 57 1.81 -15.11 9.68
N LEU A 58 1.59 -14.34 10.74
CA LEU A 58 1.83 -12.90 10.74
C LEU A 58 2.98 -12.55 11.70
N PRO A 59 3.71 -11.46 11.45
CA PRO A 59 3.54 -10.51 10.35
C PRO A 59 4.04 -11.08 9.02
N MET A 60 3.47 -10.60 7.91
CA MET A 60 3.92 -10.95 6.58
C MET A 60 3.98 -9.71 5.69
N ARG A 61 4.83 -9.74 4.68
CA ARG A 61 4.94 -8.63 3.73
C ARG A 61 3.90 -8.77 2.63
N LEU A 62 3.33 -7.63 2.25
CA LEU A 62 2.34 -7.54 1.19
C LEU A 62 2.45 -6.16 0.55
N THR A 63 2.16 -6.07 -0.75
CA THR A 63 2.11 -4.76 -1.41
C THR A 63 0.68 -4.22 -1.43
N ILE A 64 0.58 -2.90 -1.22
CA ILE A 64 -0.66 -2.17 -1.40
C ILE A 64 -0.65 -1.61 -2.81
N PRO A 65 -1.64 -1.92 -3.66
CA PRO A 65 -1.65 -1.45 -5.04
C PRO A 65 -1.90 0.05 -5.13
N GLY A 66 -1.25 0.68 -6.10
CA GLY A 66 -1.40 2.10 -6.33
C GLY A 66 -0.58 2.55 -7.54
N ILE A 67 -0.38 3.85 -7.65
CA ILE A 67 0.35 4.45 -8.76
C ILE A 67 1.38 5.46 -8.26
N ILE A 68 2.46 5.63 -9.03
CA ILE A 68 3.45 6.67 -8.76
C ILE A 68 2.93 7.99 -9.35
N LEU A 69 2.76 8.99 -8.49
CA LEU A 69 2.24 10.29 -8.87
C LEU A 69 3.36 11.29 -9.18
N GLU A 70 4.50 11.15 -8.50
CA GLU A 70 5.61 12.08 -8.62
C GLU A 70 6.90 11.42 -8.15
N GLN A 71 8.02 11.87 -8.65
CA GLN A 71 9.36 11.43 -8.23
C GLN A 71 10.22 12.64 -7.91
N ALA A 72 11.07 12.52 -6.91
CA ALA A 72 11.99 13.58 -6.50
C ALA A 72 13.24 13.00 -5.86
N TRP A 73 14.38 13.66 -6.06
CA TRP A 73 15.61 13.33 -5.34
C TRP A 73 15.67 14.18 -4.06
N VAL A 74 15.79 13.53 -2.93
CA VAL A 74 15.87 14.17 -1.61
C VAL A 74 17.09 13.62 -0.90
N ASN A 75 18.07 14.49 -0.61
CA ASN A 75 19.31 14.10 0.07
C ASN A 75 20.00 12.89 -0.57
N GLY A 76 20.04 12.87 -1.93
CA GLY A 76 20.68 11.80 -2.68
C GLY A 76 19.86 10.51 -2.80
N GLN A 77 18.65 10.49 -2.31
CA GLN A 77 17.76 9.34 -2.39
C GLN A 77 16.57 9.63 -3.32
N LEU A 78 16.22 8.66 -4.14
CA LEU A 78 15.01 8.77 -4.96
C LEU A 78 13.79 8.50 -4.09
N CYS A 79 12.89 9.46 -4.08
CA CYS A 79 11.62 9.40 -3.35
C CYS A 79 10.45 9.46 -4.32
N MET A 80 9.33 8.88 -3.92
CA MET A 80 8.14 8.83 -4.73
C MET A 80 6.93 9.27 -3.94
N ARG A 81 6.05 10.07 -4.56
CA ARG A 81 4.72 10.31 -4.05
C ARG A 81 3.82 9.22 -4.63
N PHE A 82 3.37 8.34 -3.75
CA PHE A 82 2.61 7.14 -4.12
C PHE A 82 1.14 7.32 -3.74
N GLY A 83 0.23 7.06 -4.69
CA GLY A 83 -1.20 7.19 -4.49
C GLY A 83 -1.89 5.84 -4.47
N ILE A 84 -2.72 5.61 -3.45
CA ILE A 84 -3.46 4.36 -3.29
C ILE A 84 -4.96 4.50 -3.60
N ALA A 85 -5.42 5.72 -3.94
CA ALA A 85 -6.81 5.93 -4.36
C ALA A 85 -7.14 5.22 -5.66
N GLN A 86 -6.15 4.97 -6.50
CA GLN A 86 -6.30 4.21 -7.74
C GLN A 86 -5.41 2.99 -7.69
N PRO A 87 -5.86 1.86 -8.22
CA PRO A 87 -7.13 1.65 -8.94
C PRO A 87 -8.33 1.29 -8.06
N TYR A 88 -8.12 1.00 -6.76
CA TYR A 88 -9.14 0.33 -5.94
C TYR A 88 -9.76 1.21 -4.85
N ALA A 89 -9.55 2.51 -4.92
CA ALA A 89 -10.12 3.47 -3.96
C ALA A 89 -9.72 3.16 -2.51
N ILE A 90 -8.45 2.80 -2.29
CA ILE A 90 -7.93 2.51 -0.96
C ILE A 90 -7.54 3.82 -0.28
N ALA A 91 -7.77 3.90 1.03
CA ALA A 91 -7.31 4.99 1.88
C ALA A 91 -6.74 4.44 3.17
N SER A 92 -5.86 5.18 3.82
CA SER A 92 -5.41 4.82 5.16
C SER A 92 -6.55 4.98 6.17
N THR A 93 -6.37 4.45 7.36
CA THR A 93 -7.36 4.58 8.44
C THR A 93 -7.58 6.05 8.84
N ALA A 94 -6.62 6.92 8.55
CA ALA A 94 -6.74 8.37 8.74
C ALA A 94 -7.37 9.08 7.53
N GLY A 95 -7.76 8.35 6.49
CA GLY A 95 -8.37 8.92 5.28
C GLY A 95 -7.39 9.46 4.25
N LEU A 96 -6.10 9.18 4.40
CA LEU A 96 -5.07 9.63 3.47
C LEU A 96 -4.91 8.66 2.30
N THR A 97 -4.64 9.21 1.11
CA THR A 97 -4.50 8.42 -0.11
C THR A 97 -3.15 8.61 -0.80
N GLU A 98 -2.34 9.56 -0.37
CA GLU A 98 -1.05 9.85 -0.98
C GLU A 98 0.03 9.92 0.09
N PHE A 99 1.21 9.37 -0.23
CA PHE A 99 2.32 9.28 0.72
C PHE A 99 3.64 9.47 -0.01
N TRP A 100 4.54 10.26 0.57
CA TRP A 100 5.93 10.28 0.14
C TRP A 100 6.66 9.12 0.78
N VAL A 101 7.30 8.31 -0.04
CA VAL A 101 8.04 7.11 0.40
C VAL A 101 9.37 7.03 -0.36
N LEU A 102 10.28 6.19 0.12
CA LEU A 102 11.50 5.88 -0.62
C LEU A 102 11.16 5.00 -1.83
N ALA A 103 11.89 5.20 -2.93
CA ALA A 103 11.71 4.36 -4.12
C ALA A 103 11.88 2.87 -3.81
N THR A 104 12.73 2.53 -2.84
CA THR A 104 12.94 1.14 -2.41
C THR A 104 11.73 0.52 -1.72
N GLN A 105 10.77 1.32 -1.29
CA GLN A 105 9.51 0.82 -0.70
C GLN A 105 8.48 0.47 -1.78
N VAL A 106 8.76 0.77 -3.04
CA VAL A 106 7.85 0.53 -4.15
C VAL A 106 8.39 -0.61 -5.01
N GLU A 107 7.50 -1.56 -5.27
CA GLU A 107 7.80 -2.69 -6.15
C GLU A 107 7.73 -2.31 -7.63
#